data_1988ebcb4b03eaf96ae6a82c7dd83a94
#
_entry.id   1988ebcb4b03eaf96ae6a82c7dd83a94
#
_cell.length_a   1.000
_cell.length_b   1.000
_cell.length_c   1.000
_cell.angle_alpha   90.00
_cell.angle_beta   90.00
_cell.angle_gamma   90.00
#
_symmetry.space_group_name_H-M   'P 1'
#
loop_
_entity.id
_entity.type
_entity.pdbx_description
1 polymer ?
#
loop_
_entity_poly.entity_id
_entity_poly.type
_entity_poly.pdbx_seq_one_letter_code
_entity_poly.pdbx_strand_id
1 'polypeptide(L)'
;MEASSSAHHWARKLAAIGLDARIISAQLVEPYRSQGASGKNDANDAAAICEAASRPTMRFIPVKSIEQQSMLCVHRLREGLKEDRTACINRIRGLLAEFGLVFPQSPRELQVVLSDVLTCSRMRATSSARSPG
;
A
#
# COMPACT_ATOMS: atom_id res chain seq x y z
N MET A 1 20.75 8.53 5.43
CA MET A 1 19.57 8.73 4.55
C MET A 1 18.29 8.37 5.30
N GLU A 2 17.18 8.99 4.96
CA GLU A 2 15.88 8.66 5.51
C GLU A 2 15.32 7.34 4.93
N ALA A 3 14.58 6.60 5.74
CA ALA A 3 13.93 5.36 5.33
C ALA A 3 12.83 5.63 4.30
N SER A 4 13.08 5.25 3.06
CA SER A 4 12.15 5.34 1.93
C SER A 4 12.06 4.00 1.19
N SER A 5 11.24 3.93 0.15
CA SER A 5 11.05 2.70 -0.63
C SER A 5 12.34 2.10 -1.19
N SER A 6 13.34 2.92 -1.54
CA SER A 6 14.62 2.50 -2.12
C SER A 6 15.81 2.57 -1.16
N ALA A 7 15.61 3.01 0.09
CA ALA A 7 16.70 3.29 1.03
C ALA A 7 17.63 2.10 1.26
N HIS A 8 17.09 0.88 1.43
CA HIS A 8 17.91 -0.32 1.61
C HIS A 8 18.74 -0.68 0.38
N HIS A 9 18.22 -0.45 -0.82
CA HIS A 9 18.96 -0.66 -2.07
C HIS A 9 20.15 0.29 -2.15
N TRP A 10 19.91 1.58 -1.96
CA TRP A 10 20.95 2.59 -2.01
C TRP A 10 21.99 2.42 -0.89
N ALA A 11 21.55 2.07 0.32
CA ALA A 11 22.49 1.78 1.41
C ALA A 11 23.45 0.65 1.06
N ARG A 12 22.97 -0.44 0.46
CA ARG A 12 23.83 -1.54 -0.01
C ARG A 12 24.77 -1.10 -1.13
N LYS A 13 24.29 -0.29 -2.09
CA LYS A 13 25.11 0.24 -3.19
C LYS A 13 26.22 1.16 -2.67
N LEU A 14 25.90 2.07 -1.76
CA LEU A 14 26.86 2.98 -1.15
C LEU A 14 27.89 2.25 -0.29
N ALA A 15 27.45 1.25 0.48
CA ALA A 15 28.36 0.40 1.26
C ALA A 15 29.35 -0.38 0.35
N ALA A 16 28.92 -0.84 -0.83
CA ALA A 16 29.76 -1.54 -1.78
C ALA A 16 30.91 -0.67 -2.36
N ILE A 17 30.76 0.64 -2.34
CA ILE A 17 31.82 1.62 -2.74
C ILE A 17 32.54 2.24 -1.53
N GLY A 18 32.38 1.65 -0.34
CA GLY A 18 33.11 2.03 0.87
C GLY A 18 32.50 3.19 1.67
N LEU A 19 31.28 3.63 1.36
CA LEU A 19 30.59 4.69 2.11
C LEU A 19 29.78 4.10 3.28
N ASP A 20 29.90 4.68 4.49
CA ASP A 20 29.08 4.32 5.66
C ASP A 20 27.66 4.89 5.54
N ALA A 21 26.83 4.21 4.78
CA ALA A 21 25.45 4.61 4.55
C ALA A 21 24.52 4.06 5.64
N ARG A 22 23.96 4.96 6.45
CA ARG A 22 23.04 4.63 7.53
C ARG A 22 21.62 5.05 7.19
N ILE A 23 20.62 4.27 7.64
CA ILE A 23 19.20 4.54 7.43
C ILE A 23 18.59 5.02 8.74
N ILE A 24 17.84 6.14 8.70
CA ILE A 24 17.13 6.72 9.84
C ILE A 24 15.62 6.64 9.55
N SER A 25 14.82 6.32 10.57
CA SER A 25 13.36 6.38 10.45
C SER A 25 12.87 7.81 10.21
N ALA A 26 11.90 7.99 9.30
CA ALA A 26 11.26 9.28 9.04
C ALA A 26 10.73 9.94 10.32
N GLN A 27 10.13 9.17 11.21
CA GLN A 27 9.61 9.64 12.51
C GLN A 27 10.70 10.24 13.42
N LEU A 28 11.94 9.77 13.31
CA LEU A 28 13.06 10.30 14.10
C LEU A 28 13.70 11.54 13.46
N VAL A 29 13.43 11.80 12.20
CA VAL A 29 13.87 13.00 11.47
C VAL A 29 12.86 14.16 11.60
N GLU A 30 11.58 13.81 11.73
CA GLU A 30 10.48 14.78 11.77
C GLU A 30 10.66 15.94 12.77
N PRO A 31 11.14 15.74 14.02
CA PRO A 31 11.36 16.84 14.97
C PRO A 31 12.41 17.86 14.54
N TYR A 32 13.28 17.49 13.60
CA TYR A 32 14.37 18.34 13.09
C TYR A 32 13.98 19.08 11.80
N ARG A 33 12.79 18.82 11.25
CA ARG A 33 12.29 19.56 10.10
C ARG A 33 11.83 20.94 10.51
N SER A 34 12.33 21.96 9.83
CA SER A 34 11.93 23.35 10.06
C SER A 34 10.44 23.52 9.76
N GLN A 35 9.65 23.84 10.77
CA GLN A 35 8.27 24.26 10.64
C GLN A 35 8.25 25.75 10.22
N GLY A 36 8.33 26.04 8.94
CA GLY A 36 8.33 27.42 8.45
C GLY A 36 7.58 27.54 7.12
N ALA A 37 7.15 28.76 6.81
CA ALA A 37 6.45 29.16 5.57
C ALA A 37 7.25 28.92 4.28
N SER A 38 8.50 28.48 4.37
CA SER A 38 9.40 28.20 3.25
C SER A 38 9.16 26.85 2.54
N GLY A 39 8.05 26.23 2.79
CA GLY A 39 7.64 25.05 2.03
C GLY A 39 8.53 23.81 2.24
N LYS A 40 7.99 22.68 1.87
CA LYS A 40 8.69 21.41 1.77
C LYS A 40 9.69 21.49 0.62
N ASN A 41 10.99 21.52 0.94
CA ASN A 41 12.06 21.50 -0.07
C ASN A 41 13.15 20.50 0.34
N ASP A 42 13.85 19.99 -0.66
CA ASP A 42 14.87 18.95 -0.48
C ASP A 42 16.05 19.42 0.38
N ALA A 43 16.38 20.71 0.36
CA ALA A 43 17.46 21.26 1.17
C ALA A 43 17.14 21.24 2.67
N ASN A 44 15.92 21.59 3.04
CA ASN A 44 15.44 21.52 4.43
C ASN A 44 15.34 20.05 4.92
N ASP A 45 14.89 19.14 4.06
CA ASP A 45 14.85 17.72 4.39
C ASP A 45 16.28 17.16 4.56
N ALA A 46 17.21 17.54 3.72
CA ALA A 46 18.62 17.15 3.85
C ALA A 46 19.24 17.69 5.14
N ALA A 47 19.00 18.97 5.48
CA ALA A 47 19.49 19.59 6.71
C ALA A 47 18.93 18.86 7.96
N ALA A 48 17.63 18.54 7.97
CA ALA A 48 17.00 17.78 9.05
C ALA A 48 17.61 16.39 9.23
N ILE A 49 17.91 15.68 8.13
CA ILE A 49 18.56 14.37 8.16
C ILE A 49 19.99 14.49 8.72
N CYS A 50 20.76 15.51 8.32
CA CYS A 50 22.10 15.75 8.83
C CYS A 50 22.09 16.06 10.33
N GLU A 51 21.18 16.94 10.76
CA GLU A 51 21.00 17.28 12.18
C GLU A 51 20.62 16.05 13.00
N ALA A 52 19.64 15.27 12.57
CA ALA A 52 19.25 14.04 13.21
C ALA A 52 20.42 13.03 13.30
N ALA A 53 21.17 12.85 12.20
CA ALA A 53 22.27 11.91 12.13
C ALA A 53 23.44 12.27 13.05
N SER A 54 23.64 13.54 13.38
CA SER A 54 24.69 14.01 14.28
C SER A 54 24.42 13.73 15.75
N ARG A 55 23.19 13.37 16.12
CA ARG A 55 22.81 13.15 17.53
C ARG A 55 23.33 11.81 18.03
N PRO A 56 24.00 11.76 19.22
CA PRO A 56 24.58 10.55 19.76
C PRO A 56 23.54 9.49 20.14
N THR A 57 22.28 9.91 20.40
CA THR A 57 21.17 9.00 20.76
C THR A 57 20.39 8.49 19.55
N MET A 58 20.79 8.86 18.32
CA MET A 58 20.07 8.48 17.11
C MET A 58 20.15 6.97 16.86
N ARG A 59 18.99 6.38 16.63
CA ARG A 59 18.86 4.95 16.29
C ARG A 59 18.80 4.77 14.77
N PHE A 60 19.73 4.00 14.26
CA PHE A 60 19.79 3.64 12.84
C PHE A 60 19.08 2.32 12.58
N ILE A 61 18.40 2.24 11.44
CA ILE A 61 17.74 1.02 10.97
C ILE A 61 18.81 0.13 10.31
N PRO A 62 18.91 -1.16 10.70
CA PRO A 62 19.85 -2.09 10.03
C PRO A 62 19.47 -2.25 8.55
N VAL A 63 20.49 -2.25 7.70
CA VAL A 63 20.31 -2.45 6.26
C VAL A 63 19.92 -3.90 6.00
N LYS A 64 18.76 -4.11 5.35
CA LYS A 64 18.28 -5.45 5.02
C LYS A 64 19.08 -6.06 3.89
N SER A 65 19.36 -7.37 3.96
CA SER A 65 19.90 -8.14 2.84
C SER A 65 18.91 -8.21 1.67
N ILE A 66 19.36 -8.69 0.51
CA ILE A 66 18.50 -8.89 -0.67
C ILE A 66 17.41 -9.93 -0.35
N GLU A 67 17.76 -11.02 0.34
CA GLU A 67 16.83 -12.08 0.74
C GLU A 67 15.76 -11.56 1.68
N GLN A 68 16.16 -10.80 2.72
CA GLN A 68 15.22 -10.16 3.65
C GLN A 68 14.29 -9.19 2.94
N GLN A 69 14.82 -8.41 1.97
CA GLN A 69 14.03 -7.49 1.18
C GLN A 69 13.03 -8.22 0.28
N SER A 70 13.44 -9.32 -0.35
CA SER A 70 12.59 -10.16 -1.19
C SER A 70 11.44 -10.77 -0.41
N MET A 71 11.71 -11.34 0.77
CA MET A 71 10.67 -11.85 1.66
C MET A 71 9.67 -10.76 2.05
N LEU A 72 10.16 -9.57 2.39
CA LEU A 72 9.30 -8.45 2.74
C LEU A 72 8.43 -7.99 1.56
N CYS A 73 8.95 -8.00 0.33
CA CYS A 73 8.18 -7.68 -0.87
C CYS A 73 7.03 -8.67 -1.09
N VAL A 74 7.28 -9.97 -0.94
CA VAL A 74 6.24 -11.00 -1.05
C VAL A 74 5.16 -10.81 0.02
N HIS A 75 5.55 -10.56 1.27
CA HIS A 75 4.58 -10.30 2.34
C HIS A 75 3.73 -9.05 2.06
N ARG A 76 4.35 -7.95 1.64
CA ARG A 76 3.62 -6.72 1.31
C ARG A 76 2.66 -6.90 0.13
N LEU A 77 3.10 -7.62 -0.90
CA LEU A 77 2.23 -7.93 -2.04
C LEU A 77 1.02 -8.77 -1.59
N ARG A 78 1.26 -9.80 -0.77
CA ARG A 78 0.17 -10.64 -0.24
C ARG A 78 -0.83 -9.82 0.58
N GLU A 79 -0.37 -8.96 1.49
CA GLU A 79 -1.26 -8.13 2.30
C GLU A 79 -2.03 -7.13 1.43
N GLY A 80 -1.38 -6.47 0.47
CA GLY A 80 -2.05 -5.58 -0.49
C GLY A 80 -3.16 -6.30 -1.28
N LEU A 81 -2.89 -7.49 -1.81
CA LEU A 81 -3.92 -8.29 -2.51
C LEU A 81 -5.10 -8.68 -1.60
N LYS A 82 -4.87 -8.93 -0.31
CA LYS A 82 -5.94 -9.18 0.66
C LYS A 82 -6.79 -7.93 0.89
N GLU A 83 -6.16 -6.79 1.03
CA GLU A 83 -6.83 -5.49 1.17
C GLU A 83 -7.66 -5.17 -0.07
N ASP A 84 -7.10 -5.29 -1.27
CA ASP A 84 -7.78 -5.07 -2.54
C ASP A 84 -9.00 -5.99 -2.71
N ARG A 85 -8.85 -7.27 -2.38
CA ARG A 85 -9.96 -8.22 -2.39
C ARG A 85 -11.09 -7.76 -1.46
N THR A 86 -10.75 -7.37 -0.24
CA THR A 86 -11.73 -6.91 0.76
C THR A 86 -12.42 -5.62 0.30
N ALA A 87 -11.65 -4.67 -0.22
CA ALA A 87 -12.17 -3.42 -0.77
C ALA A 87 -13.13 -3.67 -1.95
N CYS A 88 -12.77 -4.59 -2.85
CA CYS A 88 -13.62 -4.97 -3.98
C CYS A 88 -14.95 -5.58 -3.51
N ILE A 89 -14.91 -6.53 -2.55
CA ILE A 89 -16.09 -7.14 -1.96
C ILE A 89 -17.00 -6.10 -1.33
N ASN A 90 -16.44 -5.17 -0.56
CA ASN A 90 -17.22 -4.11 0.10
C ASN A 90 -17.81 -3.13 -0.91
N ARG A 91 -17.09 -2.81 -1.98
CA ARG A 91 -17.60 -1.97 -3.08
C ARG A 91 -18.79 -2.62 -3.78
N ILE A 92 -18.69 -3.91 -4.10
CA ILE A 92 -19.79 -4.67 -4.71
C ILE A 92 -21.00 -4.68 -3.78
N ARG A 93 -20.82 -4.92 -2.48
CA ARG A 93 -21.91 -4.88 -1.51
C ARG A 93 -22.58 -3.52 -1.45
N GLY A 94 -21.79 -2.44 -1.41
CA GLY A 94 -22.33 -1.08 -1.41
C GLY A 94 -23.19 -0.81 -2.65
N LEU A 95 -22.68 -1.17 -3.83
CA LEU A 95 -23.43 -1.01 -5.07
C LEU A 95 -24.72 -1.82 -5.11
N LEU A 96 -24.70 -3.07 -4.62
CA LEU A 96 -25.90 -3.92 -4.58
C LEU A 96 -26.93 -3.42 -3.55
N ALA A 97 -26.50 -2.82 -2.47
CA ALA A 97 -27.38 -2.23 -1.47
C ALA A 97 -28.21 -1.05 -2.03
N GLU A 98 -27.69 -0.29 -2.99
CA GLU A 98 -28.45 0.75 -3.71
C GLU A 98 -29.65 0.19 -4.49
N PHE A 99 -29.62 -1.09 -4.83
CA PHE A 99 -30.73 -1.81 -5.44
C PHE A 99 -31.59 -2.60 -4.44
N GLY A 100 -31.41 -2.36 -3.14
CA GLY A 100 -32.12 -3.08 -2.08
C GLY A 100 -31.63 -4.49 -1.81
N LEU A 101 -30.49 -4.89 -2.41
CA LEU A 101 -29.91 -6.23 -2.25
C LEU A 101 -28.85 -6.19 -1.12
N VAL A 102 -29.25 -6.67 0.06
CA VAL A 102 -28.39 -6.72 1.25
C VAL A 102 -27.86 -8.15 1.43
N PHE A 103 -26.55 -8.27 1.54
CA PHE A 103 -25.86 -9.57 1.67
C PHE A 103 -25.14 -9.69 3.01
N PRO A 104 -25.07 -10.92 3.58
CA PRO A 104 -24.26 -11.22 4.75
C PRO A 104 -22.76 -10.91 4.53
N GLN A 105 -22.01 -10.78 5.63
CA GLN A 105 -20.59 -10.43 5.57
C GLN A 105 -19.69 -11.51 4.94
N SER A 106 -20.21 -12.75 4.77
CA SER A 106 -19.45 -13.88 4.20
C SER A 106 -19.10 -13.66 2.72
N PRO A 107 -17.80 -13.70 2.34
CA PRO A 107 -17.39 -13.64 0.93
C PRO A 107 -17.94 -14.80 0.07
N ARG A 108 -18.16 -15.98 0.68
CA ARG A 108 -18.70 -17.15 0.00
C ARG A 108 -20.15 -16.95 -0.42
N GLU A 109 -20.97 -16.41 0.46
CA GLU A 109 -22.38 -16.15 0.18
C GLU A 109 -22.54 -15.09 -0.91
N LEU A 110 -21.69 -14.05 -0.89
CA LEU A 110 -21.65 -13.05 -1.95
C LEU A 110 -21.34 -13.69 -3.32
N GLN A 111 -20.39 -14.64 -3.39
CA GLN A 111 -20.06 -15.34 -4.64
C GLN A 111 -21.23 -16.15 -5.20
N VAL A 112 -21.94 -16.88 -4.33
CA VAL A 112 -23.09 -17.68 -4.74
C VAL A 112 -24.18 -16.79 -5.31
N VAL A 113 -24.54 -15.73 -4.59
CA VAL A 113 -25.63 -14.84 -5.02
C VAL A 113 -25.26 -14.02 -6.25
N LEU A 114 -23.99 -13.60 -6.39
CA LEU A 114 -23.52 -12.94 -7.62
C LEU A 114 -23.69 -13.85 -8.84
N SER A 115 -23.35 -15.14 -8.72
CA SER A 115 -23.55 -16.10 -9.81
C SER A 115 -25.04 -16.25 -10.17
N ASP A 116 -25.92 -16.26 -9.18
CA ASP A 116 -27.38 -16.38 -9.40
C ASP A 116 -27.97 -15.13 -10.04
N VAL A 117 -27.57 -13.93 -9.55
CA VAL A 117 -28.01 -12.63 -10.13
C VAL A 117 -27.54 -12.49 -11.58
N LEU A 118 -26.30 -12.84 -11.88
CA LEU A 118 -25.75 -12.79 -13.24
C LEU A 118 -26.42 -13.79 -14.17
N THR A 119 -26.78 -14.97 -13.67
CA THR A 119 -27.49 -16.00 -14.45
C THR A 119 -28.94 -15.56 -14.72
N CYS A 120 -29.61 -15.01 -13.72
CA CYS A 120 -30.98 -14.53 -13.86
C CYS A 120 -31.10 -13.30 -14.82
N SER A 121 -30.14 -12.38 -14.77
CA SER A 121 -30.10 -11.24 -15.70
C SER A 121 -29.82 -11.67 -17.14
N ARG A 122 -29.00 -12.70 -17.32
CA ARG A 122 -28.71 -13.30 -18.62
C ARG A 122 -29.95 -13.98 -19.23
N MET A 123 -30.74 -14.67 -18.44
CA MET A 123 -32.01 -15.29 -18.88
C MET A 123 -33.07 -14.26 -19.25
N ARG A 124 -33.17 -13.13 -18.53
CA ARG A 124 -34.09 -12.03 -18.89
C ARG A 124 -33.71 -11.35 -20.21
N ALA A 125 -32.41 -11.13 -20.45
CA ALA A 125 -31.91 -10.52 -21.68
C ALA A 125 -32.21 -11.42 -22.90
N THR A 126 -32.08 -12.74 -22.76
CA THR A 126 -32.40 -13.69 -23.86
C THR A 126 -33.89 -13.85 -24.12
N SER A 127 -34.74 -13.69 -23.06
CA SER A 127 -36.19 -13.70 -23.20
C SER A 127 -36.72 -12.47 -23.90
N SER A 128 -36.15 -11.29 -23.64
CA SER A 128 -36.53 -10.02 -24.30
C SER A 128 -36.13 -9.97 -25.78
N ALA A 129 -35.10 -10.68 -26.18
CA ALA A 129 -34.64 -10.73 -27.58
C ALA A 129 -35.46 -11.70 -28.46
N ARG A 130 -36.46 -12.38 -27.91
CA ARG A 130 -37.26 -13.41 -28.60
C ARG A 130 -38.73 -13.03 -28.80
N SER A 131 -39.08 -11.75 -28.80
CA SER A 131 -40.38 -11.27 -29.30
C SER A 131 -40.26 -10.85 -30.79
N PRO A 132 -40.63 -11.68 -31.75
CA PRO A 132 -40.90 -11.21 -33.08
C PRO A 132 -42.29 -10.58 -33.12
N GLY A 133 -42.38 -9.32 -33.57
CA GLY A 133 -43.65 -8.72 -34.01
C GLY A 133 -44.18 -9.40 -35.26
#